data_9ced9ccd91b555f6fdc4a42cc09aeb84
#
_entry.id   9ced9ccd91b555f6fdc4a42cc09aeb84
#
_cell.length_a   1.000
_cell.length_b   1.000
_cell.length_c   1.000
_cell.angle_alpha   90.00
_cell.angle_beta   90.00
_cell.angle_gamma   90.00
#
_symmetry.space_group_name_H-M   'P 1'
#
loop_
_entity.id
_entity.type
_entity.pdbx_description
1 polymer ?
#
loop_
_entity_poly.entity_id
_entity_poly.type
_entity_poly.pdbx_seq_one_letter_code
_entity_poly.pdbx_strand_id
1 'polypeptide(L)'
;MGRTRSHTRRHPRSNPRGVLSVRGGGFGFVQTAEGEFFVPESKMAGAFDGDLVEVAPLPVQSGRKKQPHERKADLRAGEKPAARVLRVVDRAHDTLVGRYEVAEPFGVVVPEDANIPYDIFTMRADRPDIEDGSLVRVRITTFPSRNTAATGVIEEVLGLADDEHAAVDVVIARHKLETVFSEGALSEARSAVLDEDGALASGYRDLRERFTFTIDPADARDFDDAVSLEPVSTCGVGTGIRVVDERGLGVARWRLGVHIADVAHYVPWNSSLDLDARRRATSVYLVDRVIPMLPDELSGDLCSLKPDEVRRTMTADLYLDDRARLVAYDLYPALIRSHARLSYEEAQALLDRCHPERSAEGAESKDLVRRDGACAPGDGLSDRLAALSRLAKQRFASRERAGGLDFDSVEARVVLDEEGSPTGIDLRVKTDATRSSKRP
;
A
#
# COMPACT_ATOMS: atom_id res chain seq x y z
N MET A 1 -32.11 -44.18 50.60
CA MET A 1 -32.09 -43.01 49.73
C MET A 1 -30.62 -42.71 49.33
N GLY A 2 -30.20 -43.25 48.19
CA GLY A 2 -28.85 -43.09 47.69
C GLY A 2 -28.76 -41.84 46.81
N ARG A 3 -27.86 -40.89 47.15
CA ARG A 3 -27.52 -39.73 46.34
C ARG A 3 -26.53 -40.15 45.23
N THR A 4 -27.00 -40.27 44.00
CA THR A 4 -26.20 -40.39 42.80
C THR A 4 -25.44 -39.10 42.54
N ARG A 5 -24.11 -39.11 42.67
CA ARG A 5 -23.23 -38.03 42.25
C ARG A 5 -23.10 -38.13 40.72
N SER A 6 -23.68 -37.15 39.97
CA SER A 6 -23.45 -36.98 38.54
C SER A 6 -22.03 -36.44 38.31
N HIS A 7 -21.15 -37.29 37.80
CA HIS A 7 -19.85 -36.85 37.25
C HIS A 7 -20.13 -36.20 35.89
N THR A 8 -20.25 -34.89 35.83
CA THR A 8 -20.14 -34.13 34.61
C THR A 8 -18.72 -34.29 34.05
N ARG A 9 -18.57 -35.10 33.01
CA ARG A 9 -17.34 -35.16 32.20
C ARG A 9 -17.08 -33.76 31.67
N ARG A 10 -16.11 -33.05 32.25
CA ARG A 10 -15.55 -31.84 31.63
C ARG A 10 -14.91 -32.29 30.32
N HIS A 11 -15.44 -31.83 29.17
CA HIS A 11 -14.73 -31.93 27.93
C HIS A 11 -13.35 -31.25 28.09
N PRO A 12 -12.26 -31.87 27.61
CA PRO A 12 -10.96 -31.25 27.69
C PRO A 12 -11.05 -29.92 26.91
N ARG A 13 -10.80 -28.80 27.60
CA ARG A 13 -10.68 -27.50 26.94
C ARG A 13 -9.52 -27.62 25.96
N SER A 14 -9.76 -27.35 24.68
CA SER A 14 -8.68 -27.21 23.70
C SER A 14 -7.76 -26.07 24.15
N ASN A 15 -6.46 -26.30 24.07
CA ASN A 15 -5.51 -25.24 24.40
C ASN A 15 -5.69 -24.04 23.46
N PRO A 16 -5.50 -22.80 23.96
CA PRO A 16 -5.56 -21.60 23.13
C PRO A 16 -4.58 -21.66 21.96
N ARG A 17 -5.04 -21.14 20.81
CA ARG A 17 -4.21 -20.99 19.60
C ARG A 17 -4.19 -19.55 19.18
N GLY A 18 -3.05 -19.09 18.69
CA GLY A 18 -2.89 -17.73 18.21
C GLY A 18 -1.56 -17.53 17.49
N VAL A 19 -1.41 -16.36 16.89
CA VAL A 19 -0.19 -15.95 16.19
C VAL A 19 0.82 -15.46 17.24
N LEU A 20 2.05 -15.98 17.14
CA LEU A 20 3.18 -15.58 17.95
C LEU A 20 3.82 -14.31 17.38
N SER A 21 3.98 -13.29 18.20
CA SER A 21 4.77 -12.10 17.87
C SER A 21 6.02 -12.07 18.75
N VAL A 22 7.18 -12.28 18.15
CA VAL A 22 8.49 -12.26 18.83
C VAL A 22 8.98 -10.80 18.95
N ARG A 23 9.72 -10.51 20.01
CA ARG A 23 10.31 -9.19 20.28
C ARG A 23 11.81 -9.32 20.49
N GLY A 24 12.53 -8.26 20.22
CA GLY A 24 13.97 -8.20 20.46
C GLY A 24 14.32 -8.69 21.88
N GLY A 25 15.16 -9.73 21.96
CA GLY A 25 15.50 -10.42 23.19
C GLY A 25 14.83 -11.77 23.39
N GLY A 26 14.28 -12.38 22.32
CA GLY A 26 13.88 -13.79 22.22
C GLY A 26 12.58 -14.17 22.94
N PHE A 27 11.84 -13.23 23.52
CA PHE A 27 10.50 -13.47 24.10
C PHE A 27 9.40 -13.09 23.12
N GLY A 28 8.19 -13.57 23.32
CA GLY A 28 7.06 -13.25 22.44
C GLY A 28 5.73 -13.11 23.16
N PHE A 29 4.74 -12.71 22.38
CA PHE A 29 3.33 -12.64 22.78
C PHE A 29 2.49 -13.45 21.81
N VAL A 30 1.50 -14.16 22.32
CA VAL A 30 0.54 -14.91 21.50
C VAL A 30 -0.83 -14.32 21.68
N GLN A 31 -1.38 -13.74 20.60
CA GLN A 31 -2.73 -13.24 20.58
C GLN A 31 -3.70 -14.38 20.29
N THR A 32 -4.61 -14.67 21.22
CA THR A 32 -5.62 -15.72 21.10
C THR A 32 -7.02 -15.19 21.31
N ALA A 33 -8.03 -15.99 21.05
CA ALA A 33 -9.43 -15.63 21.37
C ALA A 33 -9.69 -15.45 22.89
N GLU A 34 -8.84 -16.04 23.74
CA GLU A 34 -8.95 -15.96 25.22
C GLU A 34 -8.15 -14.76 25.80
N GLY A 35 -7.44 -14.01 24.95
CA GLY A 35 -6.55 -12.90 25.32
C GLY A 35 -5.12 -13.09 24.86
N GLU A 36 -4.25 -12.20 25.31
CA GLU A 36 -2.84 -12.19 24.96
C GLU A 36 -1.99 -12.85 26.06
N PHE A 37 -1.11 -13.77 25.66
CA PHE A 37 -0.20 -14.50 26.54
C PHE A 37 1.24 -14.09 26.29
N PHE A 38 2.01 -13.91 27.37
CA PHE A 38 3.45 -13.73 27.33
C PHE A 38 4.17 -15.08 27.25
N VAL A 39 5.10 -15.25 26.31
CA VAL A 39 5.91 -16.46 26.15
C VAL A 39 7.38 -16.11 26.37
N PRO A 40 8.00 -16.61 27.47
CA PRO A 40 9.43 -16.44 27.69
C PRO A 40 10.24 -17.17 26.61
N GLU A 41 11.44 -16.69 26.31
CA GLU A 41 12.39 -17.28 25.35
C GLU A 41 12.56 -18.81 25.54
N SER A 42 12.81 -19.25 26.78
CA SER A 42 12.99 -20.67 27.10
C SER A 42 11.75 -21.53 26.90
N LYS A 43 10.60 -20.95 26.53
CA LYS A 43 9.31 -21.61 26.35
C LYS A 43 8.77 -21.49 24.93
N MET A 44 9.57 -21.00 23.99
CA MET A 44 9.20 -20.82 22.58
C MET A 44 9.10 -22.13 21.79
N ALA A 45 9.77 -23.19 22.24
CA ALA A 45 9.75 -24.54 21.62
C ALA A 45 10.11 -24.54 20.12
N GLY A 46 11.01 -23.65 19.67
CA GLY A 46 11.44 -23.54 18.29
C GLY A 46 10.43 -22.84 17.38
N ALA A 47 9.49 -22.08 17.93
CA ALA A 47 8.59 -21.24 17.17
C ALA A 47 9.29 -19.95 16.74
N PHE A 48 8.92 -19.46 15.55
CA PHE A 48 9.41 -18.23 14.95
C PHE A 48 8.33 -17.13 15.03
N ASP A 49 8.72 -15.91 14.71
CA ASP A 49 7.79 -14.79 14.59
C ASP A 49 6.72 -15.10 13.53
N GLY A 50 5.46 -14.75 13.78
CA GLY A 50 4.35 -15.01 12.87
C GLY A 50 3.76 -16.42 12.92
N ASP A 51 4.42 -17.41 13.54
CA ASP A 51 3.91 -18.80 13.61
C ASP A 51 2.55 -18.87 14.32
N LEU A 52 1.65 -19.68 13.77
CA LEU A 52 0.44 -20.08 14.48
C LEU A 52 0.77 -21.17 15.50
N VAL A 53 0.63 -20.85 16.77
CA VAL A 53 1.05 -21.76 17.86
C VAL A 53 -0.12 -22.14 18.77
N GLU A 54 -0.02 -23.33 19.36
CA GLU A 54 -0.87 -23.77 20.46
C GLU A 54 -0.10 -23.57 21.78
N VAL A 55 -0.72 -22.88 22.75
CA VAL A 55 -0.06 -22.50 24.00
C VAL A 55 -0.77 -23.06 25.22
N ALA A 56 0.01 -23.35 26.27
CA ALA A 56 -0.55 -23.69 27.57
C ALA A 56 -0.17 -22.64 28.61
N PRO A 57 -1.13 -22.06 29.33
CA PRO A 57 -0.86 -21.14 30.43
C PRO A 57 0.08 -21.79 31.47
N LEU A 58 1.05 -21.02 31.95
CA LEU A 58 1.91 -21.43 33.06
C LEU A 58 1.22 -21.16 34.37
N PRO A 59 1.39 -22.07 35.37
CA PRO A 59 0.82 -21.83 36.68
C PRO A 59 1.40 -20.59 37.34
N VAL A 60 0.55 -19.74 37.90
CA VAL A 60 0.97 -18.58 38.69
C VAL A 60 1.67 -19.11 39.96
N GLN A 61 2.97 -18.90 40.05
CA GLN A 61 3.73 -19.27 41.25
C GLN A 61 3.47 -18.25 42.36
N SER A 62 2.53 -18.54 43.25
CA SER A 62 2.29 -17.77 44.46
C SER A 62 3.32 -18.18 45.52
N GLY A 63 4.13 -17.24 46.00
CA GLY A 63 4.88 -17.40 47.25
C GLY A 63 6.37 -17.72 47.18
N ARG A 64 7.02 -17.88 46.03
CA ARG A 64 8.46 -18.11 45.93
C ARG A 64 9.27 -16.83 45.73
N LYS A 65 10.39 -16.65 46.42
CA LYS A 65 11.35 -15.56 46.11
C LYS A 65 11.86 -15.76 44.67
N LYS A 66 11.44 -14.85 43.75
CA LYS A 66 11.80 -14.92 42.34
C LYS A 66 13.29 -14.66 42.14
N GLN A 67 13.92 -15.44 41.27
CA GLN A 67 15.29 -15.23 40.82
C GLN A 67 15.41 -13.94 39.99
N PRO A 68 16.58 -13.28 39.87
CA PRO A 68 16.75 -12.05 39.13
C PRO A 68 16.26 -12.12 37.66
N HIS A 69 16.45 -13.26 36.98
CA HIS A 69 15.97 -13.50 35.61
C HIS A 69 14.45 -13.64 35.55
N GLU A 70 13.79 -14.23 36.54
CA GLU A 70 12.33 -14.35 36.64
C GLU A 70 11.68 -12.97 36.84
N ARG A 71 12.30 -12.09 37.65
CA ARG A 71 11.86 -10.68 37.83
C ARG A 71 11.95 -9.88 36.51
N LYS A 72 13.01 -10.15 35.71
CA LYS A 72 13.19 -9.52 34.40
C LYS A 72 12.12 -10.01 33.40
N ALA A 73 11.72 -11.28 33.45
CA ALA A 73 10.64 -11.82 32.66
C ALA A 73 9.27 -11.22 33.02
N ASP A 74 8.98 -11.04 34.32
CA ASP A 74 7.74 -10.39 34.78
C ASP A 74 7.65 -8.91 34.34
N LEU A 75 8.77 -8.19 34.39
CA LEU A 75 8.81 -6.79 33.89
C LEU A 75 8.51 -6.72 32.39
N ARG A 76 8.91 -7.75 31.64
CA ARG A 76 8.60 -7.84 30.19
C ARG A 76 7.17 -8.29 29.91
N ALA A 77 6.60 -9.16 30.75
CA ALA A 77 5.23 -9.64 30.62
C ALA A 77 4.17 -8.57 30.95
N GLY A 78 4.51 -7.60 31.80
CA GLY A 78 3.52 -6.69 32.37
C GLY A 78 2.49 -7.49 33.21
N GLU A 79 1.20 -7.20 32.99
CA GLU A 79 0.10 -7.91 33.66
C GLU A 79 -0.41 -9.14 32.87
N LYS A 80 0.23 -9.51 31.76
CA LYS A 80 -0.23 -10.58 30.88
C LYS A 80 0.11 -11.97 31.45
N PRO A 81 -0.80 -12.97 31.35
CA PRO A 81 -0.54 -14.32 31.83
C PRO A 81 0.59 -14.96 31.01
N ALA A 82 1.53 -15.62 31.69
CA ALA A 82 2.61 -16.34 31.04
C ALA A 82 2.12 -17.68 30.48
N ALA A 83 2.64 -18.08 29.31
CA ALA A 83 2.36 -19.34 28.67
C ALA A 83 3.64 -20.01 28.12
N ARG A 84 3.50 -21.24 27.70
CA ARG A 84 4.52 -21.95 26.91
C ARG A 84 3.92 -22.42 25.60
N VAL A 85 4.69 -22.40 24.55
CA VAL A 85 4.32 -23.04 23.29
C VAL A 85 4.34 -24.56 23.48
N LEU A 86 3.25 -25.23 23.13
CA LEU A 86 3.14 -26.67 23.12
C LEU A 86 3.62 -27.26 21.79
N ARG A 87 3.16 -26.64 20.71
CA ARG A 87 3.55 -26.98 19.33
C ARG A 87 3.25 -25.83 18.39
N VAL A 88 3.96 -25.78 17.30
CA VAL A 88 3.63 -24.97 16.15
C VAL A 88 2.55 -25.70 15.34
N VAL A 89 1.46 -25.02 15.04
CA VAL A 89 0.33 -25.54 14.26
C VAL A 89 0.55 -25.29 12.78
N ASP A 90 1.05 -24.07 12.46
CA ASP A 90 1.37 -23.65 11.11
C ASP A 90 2.59 -22.73 11.14
N ARG A 91 3.44 -22.81 10.12
CA ARG A 91 4.67 -22.04 9.99
C ARG A 91 4.44 -20.80 9.14
N ALA A 92 4.84 -19.63 9.64
CA ALA A 92 4.85 -18.39 8.87
C ALA A 92 6.02 -18.36 7.89
N HIS A 93 7.14 -18.97 8.24
CA HIS A 93 8.37 -18.94 7.46
C HIS A 93 8.85 -20.35 7.13
N ASP A 94 8.90 -20.66 5.85
CA ASP A 94 9.54 -21.83 5.25
C ASP A 94 10.91 -21.48 4.64
N THR A 95 11.09 -20.17 4.33
CA THR A 95 12.33 -19.59 3.82
C THR A 95 12.73 -18.38 4.64
N LEU A 96 14.02 -18.10 4.74
CA LEU A 96 14.60 -16.95 5.41
C LEU A 96 15.67 -16.30 4.54
N VAL A 97 15.92 -15.02 4.78
CA VAL A 97 17.10 -14.32 4.29
C VAL A 97 18.07 -14.12 5.46
N GLY A 98 19.34 -14.36 5.23
CA GLY A 98 20.37 -14.21 6.25
C GLY A 98 21.77 -14.10 5.66
N ARG A 99 22.71 -13.73 6.51
CA ARG A 99 24.12 -13.66 6.18
C ARG A 99 24.74 -15.04 6.31
N TYR A 100 25.44 -15.47 5.28
CA TYR A 100 26.14 -16.72 5.26
C TYR A 100 27.52 -16.58 5.88
N GLU A 101 27.82 -17.44 6.85
CA GLU A 101 29.12 -17.53 7.50
C GLU A 101 29.73 -18.92 7.24
N VAL A 102 30.99 -18.94 6.85
CA VAL A 102 31.71 -20.21 6.63
C VAL A 102 32.23 -20.76 7.93
N ALA A 103 31.74 -21.95 8.33
CA ALA A 103 32.12 -22.66 9.57
C ALA A 103 32.31 -24.15 9.29
N GLU A 104 33.44 -24.50 8.66
CA GLU A 104 33.73 -25.87 8.21
C GLU A 104 33.41 -26.93 9.28
N PRO A 105 32.74 -28.03 8.96
CA PRO A 105 32.25 -28.46 7.62
C PRO A 105 30.89 -27.89 7.25
N PHE A 106 30.37 -26.91 7.98
CA PHE A 106 29.07 -26.28 7.79
C PHE A 106 29.18 -24.91 7.16
N GLY A 107 28.08 -24.44 6.63
CA GLY A 107 27.77 -23.05 6.46
C GLY A 107 26.67 -22.67 7.46
N VAL A 108 26.75 -21.49 8.05
CA VAL A 108 25.78 -20.98 8.99
C VAL A 108 25.10 -19.77 8.39
N VAL A 109 23.77 -19.77 8.31
CA VAL A 109 22.99 -18.60 7.88
C VAL A 109 22.43 -17.93 9.13
N VAL A 110 22.95 -16.73 9.41
CA VAL A 110 22.48 -15.85 10.48
C VAL A 110 21.32 -15.01 9.93
N PRO A 111 20.09 -15.18 10.44
CA PRO A 111 18.93 -14.44 9.91
C PRO A 111 19.09 -12.92 10.03
N GLU A 112 18.73 -12.18 8.97
CA GLU A 112 18.66 -10.71 8.99
C GLU A 112 17.49 -10.21 9.87
N ASP A 113 16.46 -11.03 10.09
CA ASP A 113 15.37 -10.70 10.99
C ASP A 113 15.72 -10.99 12.44
N ALA A 114 15.97 -9.95 13.22
CA ALA A 114 16.28 -10.03 14.65
C ALA A 114 15.18 -10.73 15.51
N ASN A 115 13.97 -10.92 14.96
CA ASN A 115 12.90 -11.66 15.61
C ASN A 115 13.01 -13.19 15.41
N ILE A 116 13.98 -13.64 14.61
CA ILE A 116 14.28 -15.06 14.41
C ILE A 116 15.61 -15.36 15.10
N PRO A 117 15.57 -15.91 16.32
CA PRO A 117 16.77 -16.05 17.15
C PRO A 117 17.55 -17.36 16.90
N TYR A 118 17.37 -18.00 15.76
CA TYR A 118 17.95 -19.29 15.43
C TYR A 118 18.77 -19.24 14.16
N ASP A 119 20.05 -19.58 14.24
CA ASP A 119 20.89 -19.77 13.07
C ASP A 119 20.49 -21.04 12.31
N ILE A 120 20.59 -20.99 10.97
CA ILE A 120 20.23 -22.11 10.11
C ILE A 120 21.53 -22.77 9.60
N PHE A 121 21.74 -24.01 9.95
CA PHE A 121 22.91 -24.78 9.52
C PHE A 121 22.68 -25.39 8.14
N THR A 122 23.68 -25.28 7.27
CA THR A 122 23.72 -25.87 5.93
C THR A 122 24.98 -26.69 5.77
N MET A 123 25.03 -27.57 4.79
CA MET A 123 26.27 -28.29 4.49
C MET A 123 27.13 -27.45 3.55
N ARG A 124 28.35 -27.12 3.96
CA ARG A 124 29.29 -26.34 3.13
C ARG A 124 29.60 -27.03 1.79
N ALA A 125 29.65 -28.37 1.79
CA ALA A 125 29.92 -29.17 0.61
C ALA A 125 28.85 -29.02 -0.49
N ASP A 126 27.61 -28.67 -0.14
CA ASP A 126 26.53 -28.50 -1.13
C ASP A 126 26.70 -27.21 -1.93
N ARG A 127 27.31 -26.19 -1.34
CA ARG A 127 27.51 -24.86 -1.96
C ARG A 127 28.90 -24.29 -1.60
N PRO A 128 29.97 -24.92 -2.10
CA PRO A 128 31.34 -24.46 -1.85
C PRO A 128 31.69 -23.14 -2.52
N ASP A 129 30.84 -22.70 -3.46
CA ASP A 129 30.96 -21.48 -4.25
C ASP A 129 30.57 -20.20 -3.49
N ILE A 130 29.82 -20.31 -2.38
CA ILE A 130 29.32 -19.14 -1.66
C ILE A 130 30.42 -18.53 -0.80
N GLU A 131 30.66 -17.24 -0.97
CA GLU A 131 31.63 -16.47 -0.20
C GLU A 131 31.10 -16.16 1.21
N ASP A 132 32.04 -16.06 2.17
CA ASP A 132 31.74 -15.61 3.54
C ASP A 132 31.16 -14.19 3.53
N GLY A 133 30.11 -13.94 4.32
CA GLY A 133 29.43 -12.65 4.33
C GLY A 133 28.35 -12.46 3.24
N SER A 134 28.15 -13.44 2.35
CA SER A 134 27.08 -13.37 1.33
C SER A 134 25.70 -13.34 1.98
N LEU A 135 24.79 -12.55 1.41
CA LEU A 135 23.35 -12.61 1.72
C LEU A 135 22.72 -13.74 0.89
N VAL A 136 22.00 -14.61 1.57
CA VAL A 136 21.41 -15.79 0.95
C VAL A 136 19.96 -15.97 1.36
N ARG A 137 19.16 -16.57 0.47
CA ARG A 137 17.85 -17.10 0.79
C ARG A 137 17.99 -18.60 1.07
N VAL A 138 17.62 -19.01 2.29
CA VAL A 138 17.69 -20.39 2.74
C VAL A 138 16.29 -20.94 2.98
N ARG A 139 15.98 -22.13 2.46
CA ARG A 139 14.77 -22.87 2.77
C ARG A 139 15.03 -23.81 3.94
N ILE A 140 14.18 -23.71 4.96
CA ILE A 140 14.30 -24.51 6.19
C ILE A 140 13.85 -25.93 5.91
N THR A 141 14.70 -26.91 6.17
CA THR A 141 14.39 -28.34 6.05
C THR A 141 14.06 -28.98 7.38
N THR A 142 14.68 -28.49 8.46
CA THR A 142 14.40 -28.94 9.82
C THR A 142 14.28 -27.73 10.73
N PHE A 143 13.16 -27.60 11.42
CA PHE A 143 12.95 -26.53 12.39
C PHE A 143 13.62 -26.83 13.74
N PRO A 144 14.05 -25.79 14.47
CA PRO A 144 14.74 -25.99 15.74
C PRO A 144 13.81 -26.63 16.78
N SER A 145 14.38 -27.44 17.61
CA SER A 145 13.72 -28.04 18.76
C SER A 145 14.65 -27.99 19.96
N ARG A 146 14.21 -28.55 21.09
CA ARG A 146 15.06 -28.60 22.31
C ARG A 146 16.41 -29.27 22.06
N ASN A 147 16.48 -30.25 21.17
CA ASN A 147 17.66 -31.10 20.95
C ASN A 147 18.15 -31.05 19.48
N THR A 148 17.57 -30.25 18.64
CA THR A 148 17.88 -30.20 17.19
C THR A 148 18.07 -28.77 16.78
N ALA A 149 19.19 -28.45 16.14
CA ALA A 149 19.41 -27.17 15.49
C ALA A 149 18.54 -27.04 14.22
N ALA A 150 18.28 -25.82 13.80
CA ALA A 150 17.63 -25.58 12.53
C ALA A 150 18.60 -25.92 11.39
N THR A 151 18.09 -26.59 10.34
CA THR A 151 18.86 -26.87 9.12
C THR A 151 18.12 -26.41 7.88
N GLY A 152 18.86 -26.09 6.83
CA GLY A 152 18.27 -25.61 5.58
C GLY A 152 19.12 -25.89 4.36
N VAL A 153 18.57 -25.54 3.20
CA VAL A 153 19.23 -25.58 1.90
C VAL A 153 19.20 -24.16 1.30
N ILE A 154 20.36 -23.68 0.85
CA ILE A 154 20.46 -22.37 0.20
C ILE A 154 19.82 -22.48 -1.19
N GLU A 155 18.79 -21.67 -1.43
CA GLU A 155 18.09 -21.60 -2.72
C GLU A 155 18.70 -20.56 -3.64
N GLU A 156 19.15 -19.42 -3.08
CA GLU A 156 19.62 -18.29 -3.87
C GLU A 156 20.69 -17.51 -3.10
N VAL A 157 21.66 -16.97 -3.85
CA VAL A 157 22.62 -15.96 -3.37
C VAL A 157 22.15 -14.62 -3.88
N LEU A 158 21.89 -13.69 -2.96
CA LEU A 158 21.33 -12.38 -3.26
C LEU A 158 22.40 -11.31 -3.52
N GLY A 159 23.64 -11.56 -3.09
CA GLY A 159 24.79 -10.66 -3.22
C GLY A 159 25.66 -10.66 -1.98
N LEU A 160 26.61 -9.74 -1.92
CA LEU A 160 27.40 -9.50 -0.71
C LEU A 160 26.65 -8.52 0.21
N ALA A 161 26.84 -8.63 1.51
CA ALA A 161 26.18 -7.78 2.49
C ALA A 161 26.52 -6.29 2.36
N ASP A 162 27.69 -5.98 1.77
CA ASP A 162 28.15 -4.62 1.54
C ASP A 162 27.76 -4.08 0.14
N ASP A 163 27.02 -4.87 -0.64
CA ASP A 163 26.51 -4.45 -1.94
C ASP A 163 25.18 -3.70 -1.77
N GLU A 164 25.17 -2.42 -2.14
CA GLU A 164 23.98 -1.56 -2.04
C GLU A 164 22.80 -2.07 -2.90
N HIS A 165 23.10 -2.73 -4.03
CA HIS A 165 22.09 -3.33 -4.91
C HIS A 165 21.45 -4.58 -4.28
N ALA A 166 22.21 -5.35 -3.49
CA ALA A 166 21.68 -6.51 -2.78
C ALA A 166 20.64 -6.14 -1.71
N ALA A 167 20.67 -4.91 -1.19
CA ALA A 167 19.73 -4.47 -0.17
C ALA A 167 18.26 -4.51 -0.64
N VAL A 168 17.99 -4.17 -1.89
CA VAL A 168 16.65 -4.23 -2.48
C VAL A 168 16.21 -5.69 -2.69
N ASP A 169 17.10 -6.55 -3.18
CA ASP A 169 16.81 -7.98 -3.39
C ASP A 169 16.54 -8.70 -2.05
N VAL A 170 17.22 -8.28 -0.99
CA VAL A 170 16.93 -8.74 0.39
C VAL A 170 15.50 -8.36 0.82
N VAL A 171 15.07 -7.13 0.56
CA VAL A 171 13.69 -6.69 0.86
C VAL A 171 12.69 -7.53 0.07
N ILE A 172 12.92 -7.74 -1.23
CA ILE A 172 12.08 -8.56 -2.11
C ILE A 172 11.96 -10.00 -1.54
N ALA A 173 13.11 -10.61 -1.23
CA ALA A 173 13.18 -11.98 -0.72
C ALA A 173 12.55 -12.11 0.68
N ARG A 174 12.82 -11.16 1.58
CA ARG A 174 12.27 -11.11 2.95
C ARG A 174 10.74 -11.01 2.96
N HIS A 175 10.19 -10.18 2.08
CA HIS A 175 8.75 -9.98 1.97
C HIS A 175 8.07 -10.96 0.99
N LYS A 176 8.85 -11.91 0.43
CA LYS A 176 8.36 -12.92 -0.54
C LYS A 176 7.59 -12.27 -1.71
N LEU A 177 8.08 -11.13 -2.20
CA LEU A 177 7.44 -10.43 -3.29
C LEU A 177 7.58 -11.22 -4.58
N GLU A 178 6.46 -11.46 -5.27
CA GLU A 178 6.46 -12.14 -6.55
C GLU A 178 6.92 -11.17 -7.65
N THR A 179 8.10 -11.38 -8.22
CA THR A 179 8.68 -10.51 -9.27
C THR A 179 8.29 -10.95 -10.68
N VAL A 180 7.87 -12.19 -10.87
CA VAL A 180 7.53 -12.78 -12.18
C VAL A 180 6.03 -13.05 -12.24
N PHE A 181 5.40 -12.71 -13.35
CA PHE A 181 4.02 -13.06 -13.64
C PHE A 181 3.92 -14.48 -14.20
N SER A 182 2.78 -15.14 -13.99
CA SER A 182 2.50 -16.41 -14.66
C SER A 182 2.38 -16.25 -16.18
N GLU A 183 2.77 -17.28 -16.93
CA GLU A 183 2.63 -17.26 -18.39
C GLU A 183 1.18 -17.04 -18.85
N GLY A 184 0.20 -17.53 -18.08
CA GLY A 184 -1.22 -17.30 -18.32
C GLY A 184 -1.56 -15.81 -18.21
N ALA A 185 -1.11 -15.13 -17.14
CA ALA A 185 -1.35 -13.71 -16.96
C ALA A 185 -0.69 -12.86 -18.06
N LEU A 186 0.55 -13.17 -18.43
CA LEU A 186 1.23 -12.48 -19.54
C LEU A 186 0.53 -12.70 -20.88
N SER A 187 0.04 -13.91 -21.14
CA SER A 187 -0.72 -14.22 -22.37
C SER A 187 -2.03 -13.44 -22.45
N GLU A 188 -2.77 -13.38 -21.33
CA GLU A 188 -4.01 -12.61 -21.23
C GLU A 188 -3.75 -11.11 -21.41
N ALA A 189 -2.71 -10.55 -20.77
CA ALA A 189 -2.34 -9.15 -20.91
C ALA A 189 -2.01 -8.77 -22.35
N ARG A 190 -1.18 -9.57 -23.03
CA ARG A 190 -0.79 -9.34 -24.44
C ARG A 190 -1.94 -9.49 -25.44
N SER A 191 -2.98 -10.25 -25.09
CA SER A 191 -4.17 -10.41 -25.93
C SER A 191 -5.23 -9.33 -25.71
N ALA A 192 -5.09 -8.53 -24.66
CA ALA A 192 -6.01 -7.44 -24.36
C ALA A 192 -5.90 -6.34 -25.44
N VAL A 193 -7.05 -5.84 -25.89
CA VAL A 193 -7.14 -4.79 -26.90
C VAL A 193 -8.23 -3.80 -26.53
N LEU A 194 -8.05 -2.53 -26.93
CA LEU A 194 -9.10 -1.54 -26.88
C LEU A 194 -10.04 -1.71 -28.09
N ASP A 195 -11.28 -2.08 -27.82
CA ASP A 195 -12.37 -2.09 -28.79
C ASP A 195 -13.28 -0.89 -28.48
N GLU A 196 -13.13 0.21 -29.23
CA GLU A 196 -13.89 1.45 -29.03
C GLU A 196 -15.36 1.27 -29.45
N ASP A 197 -15.59 0.63 -30.60
CA ASP A 197 -16.95 0.43 -31.14
C ASP A 197 -17.75 -0.52 -30.25
N GLY A 198 -17.13 -1.61 -29.81
CA GLY A 198 -17.73 -2.53 -28.84
C GLY A 198 -17.99 -1.87 -27.49
N ALA A 199 -17.14 -0.94 -27.04
CA ALA A 199 -17.37 -0.17 -25.84
C ALA A 199 -18.64 0.68 -25.96
N LEU A 200 -18.74 1.48 -27.02
CA LEU A 200 -19.92 2.32 -27.26
C LEU A 200 -21.19 1.49 -27.41
N ALA A 201 -21.13 0.38 -28.13
CA ALA A 201 -22.24 -0.55 -28.27
C ALA A 201 -22.68 -1.21 -26.93
N SER A 202 -21.75 -1.38 -25.99
CA SER A 202 -22.01 -1.93 -24.64
C SER A 202 -22.45 -0.88 -23.61
N GLY A 203 -22.62 0.38 -24.01
CA GLY A 203 -23.17 1.45 -23.19
C GLY A 203 -22.15 2.39 -22.55
N TYR A 204 -20.88 2.33 -22.95
CA TYR A 204 -19.91 3.37 -22.59
C TYR A 204 -20.31 4.70 -23.19
N ARG A 205 -20.25 5.78 -22.43
CA ARG A 205 -20.49 7.12 -22.94
C ARG A 205 -19.25 7.65 -23.67
N ASP A 206 -19.47 8.31 -24.79
CA ASP A 206 -18.38 8.97 -25.52
C ASP A 206 -18.05 10.34 -24.90
N LEU A 207 -16.89 10.42 -24.27
CA LEU A 207 -16.35 11.65 -23.66
C LEU A 207 -15.00 12.05 -24.27
N ARG A 208 -14.65 11.53 -25.45
CA ARG A 208 -13.36 11.79 -26.10
C ARG A 208 -13.10 13.25 -26.42
N GLU A 209 -14.18 14.05 -26.58
CA GLU A 209 -14.11 15.50 -26.84
C GLU A 209 -14.13 16.32 -25.54
N ARG A 210 -14.38 15.70 -24.38
CA ARG A 210 -14.34 16.38 -23.08
C ARG A 210 -12.90 16.64 -22.69
N PHE A 211 -12.56 17.91 -22.41
CA PHE A 211 -11.21 18.27 -21.98
C PHE A 211 -10.86 17.63 -20.64
N THR A 212 -10.03 16.60 -20.69
CA THR A 212 -9.53 15.83 -19.55
C THR A 212 -8.01 15.94 -19.46
N PHE A 213 -7.46 15.86 -18.26
CA PHE A 213 -6.02 15.90 -18.03
C PHE A 213 -5.65 15.10 -16.78
N THR A 214 -4.41 14.63 -16.71
CA THR A 214 -3.83 13.95 -15.54
C THR A 214 -2.85 14.85 -14.79
N ILE A 215 -2.65 14.60 -13.48
CA ILE A 215 -1.66 15.31 -12.64
C ILE A 215 -0.96 14.27 -11.78
N ASP A 216 0.28 13.94 -12.12
CA ASP A 216 1.03 12.81 -11.56
C ASP A 216 2.47 13.21 -11.21
N PRO A 217 3.23 12.36 -10.50
CA PRO A 217 4.67 12.53 -10.39
C PRO A 217 5.34 12.56 -11.78
N ALA A 218 6.44 13.32 -11.92
CA ALA A 218 7.13 13.44 -13.22
C ALA A 218 7.62 12.09 -13.78
N ASP A 219 7.96 11.16 -12.89
CA ASP A 219 8.44 9.81 -13.17
C ASP A 219 7.35 8.74 -13.26
N ALA A 220 6.06 9.09 -13.07
CA ALA A 220 4.94 8.17 -13.23
C ALA A 220 4.79 7.69 -14.68
N ARG A 221 4.44 6.41 -14.84
CA ARG A 221 4.14 5.77 -16.14
C ARG A 221 2.73 5.20 -16.19
N ASP A 222 2.13 4.99 -15.03
CA ASP A 222 0.80 4.46 -14.77
C ASP A 222 -0.12 5.63 -14.38
N PHE A 223 -0.85 6.20 -15.35
CA PHE A 223 -1.80 7.30 -15.12
C PHE A 223 -3.18 6.68 -14.86
N ASP A 224 -3.48 6.40 -13.59
CA ASP A 224 -4.71 5.69 -13.20
C ASP A 224 -5.93 6.59 -13.18
N ASP A 225 -5.75 7.90 -12.97
CA ASP A 225 -6.84 8.86 -12.85
C ASP A 225 -6.63 10.12 -13.70
N ALA A 226 -7.74 10.62 -14.26
CA ALA A 226 -7.81 11.88 -14.97
C ALA A 226 -8.98 12.70 -14.47
N VAL A 227 -8.89 14.00 -14.61
CA VAL A 227 -9.93 14.93 -14.20
C VAL A 227 -10.40 15.83 -15.34
N SER A 228 -11.67 16.21 -15.30
CA SER A 228 -12.24 17.24 -16.15
C SER A 228 -13.07 18.21 -15.31
N LEU A 229 -13.05 19.50 -15.65
CA LEU A 229 -13.86 20.51 -14.95
C LEU A 229 -14.56 21.41 -15.97
N GLU A 230 -15.88 21.49 -15.84
CA GLU A 230 -16.73 22.33 -16.73
C GLU A 230 -17.76 23.10 -15.91
N PRO A 231 -18.08 24.34 -16.31
CA PRO A 231 -19.21 25.05 -15.73
C PRO A 231 -20.51 24.37 -16.18
N VAL A 232 -21.46 24.23 -15.25
CA VAL A 232 -22.82 23.80 -15.60
C VAL A 232 -23.55 25.02 -16.17
N SER A 233 -23.80 25.04 -17.50
CA SER A 233 -24.50 26.11 -18.16
C SER A 233 -25.96 26.18 -17.69
N THR A 234 -26.37 27.34 -17.21
CA THR A 234 -27.77 27.64 -16.85
C THR A 234 -28.62 28.13 -18.03
N CYS A 235 -28.03 28.31 -19.21
CA CYS A 235 -28.68 28.79 -20.42
C CYS A 235 -29.22 27.62 -21.25
N GLY A 236 -30.39 27.11 -20.91
CA GLY A 236 -31.14 26.12 -21.68
C GLY A 236 -32.22 25.53 -20.82
N VAL A 237 -33.47 25.70 -21.17
CA VAL A 237 -34.60 24.99 -20.57
C VAL A 237 -34.32 23.47 -20.72
N GLY A 238 -33.82 22.80 -19.68
CA GLY A 238 -33.65 21.36 -19.69
C GLY A 238 -32.32 20.79 -19.19
N THR A 239 -31.26 21.58 -18.93
CA THR A 239 -29.93 21.08 -18.61
C THR A 239 -29.43 21.41 -17.19
N GLY A 240 -30.21 22.15 -16.41
CA GLY A 240 -29.89 22.28 -14.97
C GLY A 240 -30.33 21.02 -14.22
N ILE A 241 -29.41 20.18 -13.83
CA ILE A 241 -29.71 19.06 -12.94
C ILE A 241 -30.13 19.65 -11.61
N ARG A 242 -31.44 19.73 -11.39
CA ARG A 242 -32.01 20.06 -10.08
C ARG A 242 -32.03 18.80 -9.27
N VAL A 243 -31.13 18.69 -8.31
CA VAL A 243 -31.20 17.61 -7.35
C VAL A 243 -31.89 18.13 -6.11
N VAL A 244 -32.97 17.46 -5.77
CA VAL A 244 -33.67 17.66 -4.51
C VAL A 244 -32.99 16.72 -3.53
N ASP A 245 -32.12 17.23 -2.66
CA ASP A 245 -31.80 16.52 -1.44
C ASP A 245 -32.86 16.82 -0.37
N GLU A 246 -32.91 16.02 0.68
CA GLU A 246 -33.85 16.18 1.81
C GLU A 246 -33.71 17.54 2.55
N ARG A 247 -32.72 18.37 2.18
CA ARG A 247 -32.34 19.65 2.80
C ARG A 247 -32.57 20.87 1.93
N GLY A 248 -33.04 20.69 0.70
CA GLY A 248 -33.37 21.81 -0.22
C GLY A 248 -32.68 21.73 -1.60
N LEU A 249 -33.13 22.60 -2.51
CA LEU A 249 -32.65 22.67 -3.89
C LEU A 249 -31.23 23.27 -3.95
N GLY A 250 -30.22 22.41 -4.25
CA GLY A 250 -28.90 22.85 -4.66
C GLY A 250 -28.86 23.18 -6.18
N VAL A 251 -28.22 24.29 -6.55
CA VAL A 251 -27.95 24.62 -7.96
C VAL A 251 -26.51 24.26 -8.26
N ALA A 252 -26.33 23.27 -9.13
CA ALA A 252 -24.99 22.91 -9.60
C ALA A 252 -24.37 24.06 -10.40
N ARG A 253 -23.13 24.39 -10.11
CA ARG A 253 -22.33 25.39 -10.86
C ARG A 253 -21.20 24.75 -11.63
N TRP A 254 -20.69 23.65 -11.13
CA TRP A 254 -19.55 22.94 -11.68
C TRP A 254 -19.88 21.47 -11.89
N ARG A 255 -19.39 20.91 -12.98
CA ARG A 255 -19.32 19.47 -13.21
C ARG A 255 -17.84 19.09 -13.17
N LEU A 256 -17.46 18.38 -12.10
CA LEU A 256 -16.14 17.78 -11.92
C LEU A 256 -16.24 16.32 -12.34
N GLY A 257 -15.59 15.95 -13.45
CA GLY A 257 -15.43 14.57 -13.86
C GLY A 257 -14.18 13.98 -13.23
N VAL A 258 -14.31 12.83 -12.60
CA VAL A 258 -13.21 11.99 -12.15
C VAL A 258 -13.26 10.71 -12.97
N HIS A 259 -12.20 10.43 -13.70
CA HIS A 259 -12.12 9.34 -14.67
C HIS A 259 -11.04 8.37 -14.19
N ILE A 260 -11.44 7.18 -13.79
CA ILE A 260 -10.53 6.14 -13.32
C ILE A 260 -10.41 5.06 -14.40
N ALA A 261 -9.22 4.62 -14.71
CA ALA A 261 -8.99 3.54 -15.67
C ALA A 261 -9.88 2.32 -15.36
N ASP A 262 -10.61 1.82 -16.37
CA ASP A 262 -11.49 0.65 -16.21
C ASP A 262 -10.70 -0.65 -16.30
N VAL A 263 -9.86 -0.89 -15.29
CA VAL A 263 -9.02 -2.07 -15.17
C VAL A 263 -9.86 -3.36 -15.13
N ALA A 264 -11.04 -3.29 -14.51
CA ALA A 264 -11.93 -4.45 -14.36
C ALA A 264 -12.42 -5.02 -15.71
N HIS A 265 -12.44 -4.19 -16.77
CA HIS A 265 -12.76 -4.64 -18.13
C HIS A 265 -11.71 -5.62 -18.66
N TYR A 266 -10.43 -5.38 -18.38
CA TYR A 266 -9.29 -6.15 -18.89
C TYR A 266 -8.90 -7.33 -17.99
N VAL A 267 -9.40 -7.35 -16.74
CA VAL A 267 -9.09 -8.39 -15.75
C VAL A 267 -10.37 -9.15 -15.37
N PRO A 268 -10.78 -10.15 -16.17
CA PRO A 268 -11.97 -10.94 -15.88
C PRO A 268 -11.82 -11.73 -14.57
N TRP A 269 -12.92 -11.87 -13.85
CA TRP A 269 -12.94 -12.62 -12.60
C TRP A 269 -12.45 -14.07 -12.76
N ASN A 270 -11.54 -14.52 -11.88
CA ASN A 270 -10.87 -15.82 -11.91
C ASN A 270 -10.01 -16.09 -13.16
N SER A 271 -9.65 -15.08 -13.94
CA SER A 271 -8.63 -15.22 -14.98
C SER A 271 -7.23 -15.38 -14.34
N SER A 272 -6.22 -15.74 -15.14
CA SER A 272 -4.83 -15.81 -14.67
C SER A 272 -4.33 -14.46 -14.18
N LEU A 273 -4.72 -13.37 -14.85
CA LEU A 273 -4.45 -11.98 -14.43
C LEU A 273 -5.05 -11.67 -13.05
N ASP A 274 -6.32 -12.03 -12.84
CA ASP A 274 -7.02 -11.80 -11.58
C ASP A 274 -6.38 -12.59 -10.43
N LEU A 275 -6.00 -13.84 -10.68
CA LEU A 275 -5.35 -14.67 -9.67
C LEU A 275 -3.95 -14.14 -9.30
N ASP A 276 -3.16 -13.68 -10.28
CA ASP A 276 -1.86 -13.06 -10.03
C ASP A 276 -2.02 -11.73 -9.30
N ALA A 277 -2.96 -10.88 -9.73
CA ALA A 277 -3.24 -9.60 -9.09
C ALA A 277 -3.67 -9.76 -7.62
N ARG A 278 -4.50 -10.77 -7.31
CA ARG A 278 -4.90 -11.07 -5.93
C ARG A 278 -3.75 -11.52 -5.06
N ARG A 279 -2.80 -12.33 -5.60
CA ARG A 279 -1.61 -12.76 -4.84
C ARG A 279 -0.68 -11.59 -4.54
N ARG A 280 -0.52 -10.68 -5.51
CA ARG A 280 0.31 -9.49 -5.36
C ARG A 280 -0.34 -8.43 -4.47
N ALA A 281 -1.67 -8.30 -4.52
CA ALA A 281 -2.53 -7.38 -3.78
C ALA A 281 -2.29 -5.88 -4.03
N THR A 282 -1.08 -5.46 -4.36
CA THR A 282 -0.69 -4.07 -4.65
C THR A 282 0.57 -4.02 -5.50
N SER A 283 0.81 -2.90 -6.16
CA SER A 283 2.14 -2.58 -6.70
C SER A 283 3.06 -2.16 -5.56
N VAL A 284 4.33 -2.60 -5.61
CA VAL A 284 5.34 -2.27 -4.61
C VAL A 284 6.41 -1.40 -5.26
N TYR A 285 6.55 -0.18 -4.77
CA TYR A 285 7.53 0.79 -5.26
C TYR A 285 8.78 0.70 -4.39
N LEU A 286 9.86 0.15 -4.96
CA LEU A 286 11.18 0.07 -4.34
C LEU A 286 12.03 1.26 -4.78
N VAL A 287 13.22 1.36 -4.24
CA VAL A 287 14.10 2.52 -4.52
C VAL A 287 14.54 2.57 -5.98
N ASP A 288 14.87 1.42 -6.57
CA ASP A 288 15.44 1.25 -7.90
C ASP A 288 14.46 0.68 -8.93
N ARG A 289 13.37 0.05 -8.49
CA ARG A 289 12.42 -0.63 -9.37
C ARG A 289 11.01 -0.68 -8.80
N VAL A 290 10.04 -0.96 -9.66
CA VAL A 290 8.64 -1.23 -9.28
C VAL A 290 8.33 -2.69 -9.54
N ILE A 291 7.67 -3.34 -8.56
CA ILE A 291 7.05 -4.66 -8.74
C ILE A 291 5.55 -4.42 -8.92
N PRO A 292 5.04 -4.38 -10.16
CA PRO A 292 3.67 -3.98 -10.41
C PRO A 292 2.66 -5.09 -10.07
N MET A 293 1.44 -4.69 -9.72
CA MET A 293 0.33 -5.63 -9.47
C MET A 293 -0.17 -6.29 -10.77
N LEU A 294 -0.11 -5.56 -11.89
CA LEU A 294 -0.51 -6.01 -13.22
C LEU A 294 0.67 -5.91 -14.19
N PRO A 295 0.72 -6.74 -15.26
CA PRO A 295 1.71 -6.60 -16.33
C PRO A 295 1.70 -5.20 -16.97
N ASP A 296 2.86 -4.77 -17.46
CA ASP A 296 3.07 -3.42 -18.03
C ASP A 296 2.19 -3.15 -19.26
N GLU A 297 1.85 -4.19 -20.02
CA GLU A 297 0.89 -4.12 -21.13
C GLU A 297 -0.49 -3.57 -20.70
N LEU A 298 -0.84 -3.75 -19.42
CA LEU A 298 -2.06 -3.16 -18.84
C LEU A 298 -1.75 -1.89 -18.06
N SER A 299 -0.95 -1.97 -17.00
CA SER A 299 -0.72 -0.85 -16.08
C SER A 299 0.01 0.32 -16.74
N GLY A 300 1.02 0.04 -17.54
CA GLY A 300 1.81 1.04 -18.26
C GLY A 300 1.25 1.41 -19.65
N ASP A 301 0.25 0.68 -20.16
CA ASP A 301 -0.31 0.93 -21.49
C ASP A 301 -1.85 1.03 -21.49
N LEU A 302 -2.59 -0.08 -21.67
CA LEU A 302 -4.04 -0.05 -21.92
C LEU A 302 -4.86 0.62 -20.80
N CYS A 303 -4.42 0.52 -19.56
CA CYS A 303 -5.05 1.18 -18.40
C CYS A 303 -4.47 2.55 -18.12
N SER A 304 -3.30 2.90 -18.66
CA SER A 304 -2.69 4.22 -18.44
C SER A 304 -3.37 5.30 -19.28
N LEU A 305 -3.89 6.35 -18.64
CA LEU A 305 -4.64 7.45 -19.29
C LEU A 305 -3.69 8.44 -19.99
N LYS A 306 -2.88 7.93 -20.93
CA LYS A 306 -1.88 8.67 -21.70
C LYS A 306 -2.51 9.80 -22.50
N PRO A 307 -1.77 10.92 -22.70
CA PRO A 307 -2.24 12.01 -23.53
C PRO A 307 -2.48 11.55 -24.97
N ASP A 308 -3.53 12.11 -25.59
CA ASP A 308 -3.95 11.88 -26.97
C ASP A 308 -4.40 10.45 -27.32
N GLU A 309 -4.44 9.55 -26.33
CA GLU A 309 -4.90 8.18 -26.51
C GLU A 309 -6.29 7.96 -25.91
N VAL A 310 -7.12 7.16 -26.61
CA VAL A 310 -8.44 6.77 -26.12
C VAL A 310 -8.30 5.67 -25.09
N ARG A 311 -9.01 5.82 -23.96
CA ARG A 311 -8.99 4.83 -22.86
C ARG A 311 -10.39 4.59 -22.29
N ARG A 312 -10.62 3.36 -21.80
CA ARG A 312 -11.82 3.01 -21.04
C ARG A 312 -11.69 3.49 -19.62
N THR A 313 -12.75 4.11 -19.11
CA THR A 313 -12.81 4.59 -17.73
C THR A 313 -14.14 4.28 -17.06
N MET A 314 -14.11 4.14 -15.72
CA MET A 314 -15.26 4.40 -14.88
C MET A 314 -15.23 5.89 -14.52
N THR A 315 -16.27 6.60 -14.90
CA THR A 315 -16.37 8.04 -14.72
C THR A 315 -17.38 8.37 -13.64
N ALA A 316 -16.98 9.26 -12.72
CA ALA A 316 -17.85 9.92 -11.77
C ALA A 316 -17.99 11.39 -12.14
N ASP A 317 -19.16 11.81 -12.59
CA ASP A 317 -19.51 13.24 -12.71
C ASP A 317 -20.06 13.74 -11.38
N LEU A 318 -19.33 14.62 -10.72
CA LEU A 318 -19.69 15.25 -9.46
C LEU A 318 -20.22 16.67 -9.74
N TYR A 319 -21.46 16.92 -9.41
CA TYR A 319 -22.09 18.21 -9.58
C TYR A 319 -21.95 19.01 -8.28
N LEU A 320 -21.22 20.13 -8.35
CA LEU A 320 -20.88 20.95 -7.20
C LEU A 320 -21.56 22.32 -7.28
N ASP A 321 -21.97 22.86 -6.14
CA ASP A 321 -22.46 24.23 -6.02
C ASP A 321 -21.30 25.24 -5.96
N ASP A 322 -21.62 26.53 -5.75
CA ASP A 322 -20.65 27.64 -5.63
C ASP A 322 -19.75 27.54 -4.38
N ARG A 323 -20.13 26.71 -3.41
CA ARG A 323 -19.35 26.40 -2.19
C ARG A 323 -18.65 25.05 -2.26
N ALA A 324 -18.54 24.46 -3.44
CA ALA A 324 -17.99 23.13 -3.67
C ALA A 324 -18.70 21.99 -2.90
N ARG A 325 -19.99 22.16 -2.54
CA ARG A 325 -20.79 21.09 -1.92
C ARG A 325 -21.34 20.20 -3.04
N LEU A 326 -21.31 18.90 -2.80
CA LEU A 326 -21.87 17.92 -3.72
C LEU A 326 -23.41 18.02 -3.70
N VAL A 327 -24.02 18.31 -4.85
CA VAL A 327 -25.46 18.38 -5.05
C VAL A 327 -26.02 17.18 -5.80
N ALA A 328 -25.22 16.56 -6.69
CA ALA A 328 -25.56 15.34 -7.42
C ALA A 328 -24.31 14.62 -7.86
N TYR A 329 -24.45 13.36 -8.25
CA TYR A 329 -23.41 12.62 -8.96
C TYR A 329 -24.03 11.67 -9.96
N ASP A 330 -23.23 11.26 -10.96
CA ASP A 330 -23.57 10.23 -11.93
C ASP A 330 -22.35 9.33 -12.14
N LEU A 331 -22.55 8.00 -12.12
CA LEU A 331 -21.49 7.00 -12.28
C LEU A 331 -21.78 6.18 -13.51
N TYR A 332 -20.80 6.09 -14.41
CA TYR A 332 -20.99 5.39 -15.68
C TYR A 332 -19.64 5.02 -16.31
N PRO A 333 -19.59 3.97 -17.13
CA PRO A 333 -18.43 3.69 -17.97
C PRO A 333 -18.35 4.68 -19.13
N ALA A 334 -17.12 5.09 -19.49
CA ALA A 334 -16.89 6.04 -20.57
C ALA A 334 -15.62 5.75 -21.36
N LEU A 335 -15.58 6.25 -22.60
CA LEU A 335 -14.35 6.44 -23.35
C LEU A 335 -13.91 7.89 -23.20
N ILE A 336 -12.68 8.10 -22.78
CA ILE A 336 -12.05 9.41 -22.71
C ILE A 336 -10.82 9.49 -23.63
N ARG A 337 -10.38 10.71 -23.92
CA ARG A 337 -9.05 11.00 -24.45
C ARG A 337 -8.44 12.07 -23.54
N SER A 338 -7.31 11.76 -22.89
CA SER A 338 -6.61 12.77 -22.10
C SER A 338 -5.97 13.79 -23.02
N HIS A 339 -6.21 15.09 -22.77
CA HIS A 339 -5.72 16.20 -23.62
C HIS A 339 -4.38 16.76 -23.10
N ALA A 340 -4.04 16.50 -21.86
CA ALA A 340 -2.80 16.95 -21.27
C ALA A 340 -2.37 16.04 -20.11
N ARG A 341 -1.06 15.93 -19.94
CA ARG A 341 -0.43 15.39 -18.74
C ARG A 341 0.34 16.50 -18.06
N LEU A 342 0.19 16.64 -16.78
CA LEU A 342 0.97 17.56 -15.94
C LEU A 342 1.73 16.79 -14.88
N SER A 343 2.97 17.19 -14.62
CA SER A 343 3.60 16.83 -13.35
C SER A 343 3.06 17.73 -12.23
N TYR A 344 3.25 17.34 -10.97
CA TYR A 344 2.89 18.18 -9.82
C TYR A 344 3.60 19.53 -9.87
N GLU A 345 4.86 19.56 -10.31
CA GLU A 345 5.68 20.75 -10.44
C GLU A 345 5.14 21.68 -11.55
N GLU A 346 4.78 21.11 -12.71
CA GLU A 346 4.19 21.87 -13.82
C GLU A 346 2.82 22.43 -13.42
N ALA A 347 1.97 21.62 -12.77
CA ALA A 347 0.68 22.09 -12.28
C ALA A 347 0.84 23.22 -11.25
N GLN A 348 1.80 23.12 -10.33
CA GLN A 348 2.10 24.16 -9.36
C GLN A 348 2.60 25.44 -10.05
N ALA A 349 3.50 25.32 -11.02
CA ALA A 349 4.02 26.46 -11.78
C ALA A 349 2.92 27.18 -12.58
N LEU A 350 1.91 26.44 -13.07
CA LEU A 350 0.73 27.04 -13.73
C LEU A 350 -0.13 27.80 -12.72
N LEU A 351 -0.37 27.23 -11.53
CA LEU A 351 -1.13 27.87 -10.44
C LEU A 351 -0.45 29.14 -9.93
N ASP A 352 0.87 29.14 -9.77
CA ASP A 352 1.65 30.29 -9.30
C ASP A 352 1.60 31.45 -10.31
N ARG A 353 1.60 31.14 -11.61
CA ARG A 353 1.42 32.15 -12.68
C ARG A 353 0.04 32.79 -12.63
N CYS A 354 -1.00 32.03 -12.27
CA CYS A 354 -2.36 32.55 -12.12
C CYS A 354 -2.54 33.45 -10.88
N HIS A 355 -1.64 33.36 -9.89
CA HIS A 355 -1.68 34.09 -8.63
C HIS A 355 -0.33 34.74 -8.29
N PRO A 356 0.14 35.75 -9.06
CA PRO A 356 1.46 36.35 -8.87
C PRO A 356 1.67 37.02 -7.51
N GLU A 357 0.61 37.27 -6.74
CA GLU A 357 0.67 37.95 -5.43
C GLU A 357 1.23 37.07 -4.29
N ARG A 358 1.41 35.76 -4.50
CA ARG A 358 1.96 34.84 -3.47
C ARG A 358 3.47 34.64 -3.54
N SER A 359 4.12 35.06 -4.61
CA SER A 359 5.57 34.89 -4.78
C SER A 359 6.42 35.98 -4.14
N ALA A 360 5.81 36.99 -3.51
CA ALA A 360 6.50 38.07 -2.82
C ALA A 360 6.26 37.94 -1.30
N GLU A 361 7.03 37.11 -0.63
CA GLU A 361 7.25 37.31 0.80
C GLU A 361 7.94 38.67 1.00
N GLY A 362 7.17 39.66 1.50
CA GLY A 362 7.73 40.90 1.97
C GLY A 362 7.16 42.22 1.45
N ALA A 363 5.99 42.25 0.80
CA ALA A 363 5.37 43.55 0.45
C ALA A 363 4.02 43.72 1.16
N GLU A 364 4.01 44.63 2.17
CA GLU A 364 2.76 45.24 2.65
C GLU A 364 2.07 45.94 1.48
N SER A 365 0.95 45.40 1.04
CA SER A 365 0.04 46.11 0.15
C SER A 365 -1.33 46.18 0.79
N LYS A 366 -1.66 47.37 1.26
CA LYS A 366 -3.02 47.84 1.52
C LYS A 366 -3.71 48.10 0.16
N ASP A 367 -4.98 47.69 0.10
CA ASP A 367 -5.97 48.09 -0.89
C ASP A 367 -5.82 47.57 -2.32
N LEU A 368 -6.43 46.41 -2.55
CA LEU A 368 -7.25 46.19 -3.75
C LEU A 368 -8.23 45.04 -3.50
N VAL A 369 -9.34 45.37 -2.85
CA VAL A 369 -10.57 44.56 -2.90
C VAL A 369 -11.05 44.55 -4.35
N ARG A 370 -10.64 43.53 -5.12
CA ARG A 370 -11.34 43.17 -6.35
C ARG A 370 -12.55 42.30 -5.96
N ARG A 371 -13.70 42.93 -6.17
CA ARG A 371 -15.03 42.35 -6.09
C ARG A 371 -15.08 41.03 -6.81
N ASP A 372 -15.81 40.07 -6.22
CA ASP A 372 -16.18 38.76 -6.71
C ASP A 372 -16.66 38.78 -8.18
N GLY A 373 -15.73 38.80 -9.08
CA GLY A 373 -15.95 38.47 -10.50
C GLY A 373 -15.65 36.97 -10.63
N ALA A 374 -16.67 36.13 -10.57
CA ALA A 374 -16.56 34.72 -10.97
C ALA A 374 -16.06 34.72 -12.44
N CYS A 375 -14.75 34.53 -12.61
CA CYS A 375 -14.18 34.22 -13.91
C CYS A 375 -14.73 32.86 -14.30
N ALA A 376 -15.63 32.80 -15.28
CA ALA A 376 -15.89 31.53 -15.94
C ALA A 376 -14.54 31.02 -16.46
N PRO A 377 -14.22 29.69 -16.31
CA PRO A 377 -12.97 29.20 -16.86
C PRO A 377 -12.95 29.53 -18.34
N GLY A 378 -11.92 30.24 -18.79
CA GLY A 378 -11.57 30.27 -20.18
C GLY A 378 -11.35 28.84 -20.67
N ASP A 379 -11.37 28.59 -21.95
CA ASP A 379 -11.18 27.24 -22.52
C ASP A 379 -9.76 26.67 -22.28
N GLY A 380 -8.91 27.39 -21.53
CA GLY A 380 -7.53 27.04 -21.24
C GLY A 380 -7.34 26.09 -20.06
N LEU A 381 -6.30 25.26 -20.13
CA LEU A 381 -5.87 24.35 -19.06
C LEU A 381 -5.61 25.09 -17.73
N SER A 382 -4.95 26.27 -17.80
CA SER A 382 -4.60 27.07 -16.62
C SER A 382 -5.84 27.53 -15.85
N ASP A 383 -6.90 27.97 -16.56
CA ASP A 383 -8.12 28.42 -15.91
C ASP A 383 -8.89 27.28 -15.25
N ARG A 384 -8.92 26.09 -15.88
CA ARG A 384 -9.52 24.88 -15.34
C ARG A 384 -8.78 24.43 -14.07
N LEU A 385 -7.44 24.46 -14.12
CA LEU A 385 -6.60 24.10 -12.99
C LEU A 385 -6.77 25.06 -11.81
N ALA A 386 -6.84 26.38 -12.08
CA ALA A 386 -7.10 27.39 -11.04
C ALA A 386 -8.49 27.22 -10.40
N ALA A 387 -9.51 26.91 -11.22
CA ALA A 387 -10.85 26.63 -10.72
C ALA A 387 -10.89 25.35 -9.88
N LEU A 388 -10.23 24.28 -10.34
CA LEU A 388 -10.11 23.01 -9.59
C LEU A 388 -9.41 23.21 -8.24
N SER A 389 -8.28 23.95 -8.21
CA SER A 389 -7.57 24.27 -6.98
C SER A 389 -8.44 25.05 -5.98
N ARG A 390 -9.24 26.01 -6.47
CA ARG A 390 -10.18 26.76 -5.64
C ARG A 390 -11.25 25.85 -5.03
N LEU A 391 -11.87 24.98 -5.83
CA LEU A 391 -12.87 24.01 -5.36
C LEU A 391 -12.28 23.04 -4.34
N ALA A 392 -11.06 22.53 -4.58
CA ALA A 392 -10.36 21.66 -3.66
C ALA A 392 -10.11 22.33 -2.30
N LYS A 393 -9.66 23.59 -2.29
CA LYS A 393 -9.47 24.38 -1.07
C LYS A 393 -10.77 24.60 -0.29
N GLN A 394 -11.87 24.88 -0.99
CA GLN A 394 -13.18 25.05 -0.34
C GLN A 394 -13.67 23.73 0.31
N ARG A 395 -13.52 22.60 -0.39
CA ARG A 395 -13.85 21.28 0.15
C ARG A 395 -12.99 20.92 1.35
N PHE A 396 -11.69 21.20 1.25
CA PHE A 396 -10.75 20.98 2.35
C PHE A 396 -11.17 21.77 3.61
N ALA A 397 -11.39 23.08 3.48
CA ALA A 397 -11.85 23.93 4.58
C ALA A 397 -13.22 23.49 5.15
N SER A 398 -14.10 22.93 4.31
CA SER A 398 -15.38 22.37 4.76
C SER A 398 -15.18 21.11 5.59
N ARG A 399 -14.24 20.24 5.19
CA ARG A 399 -13.90 19.01 5.92
C ARG A 399 -13.25 19.30 7.26
N GLU A 400 -12.32 20.26 7.33
CA GLU A 400 -11.71 20.70 8.60
C GLU A 400 -12.78 21.22 9.58
N ARG A 401 -13.69 22.07 9.10
CA ARG A 401 -14.83 22.57 9.92
C ARG A 401 -15.74 21.45 10.42
N ALA A 402 -15.84 20.35 9.69
CA ALA A 402 -16.59 19.17 10.09
C ALA A 402 -15.81 18.23 11.04
N GLY A 403 -14.60 18.62 11.49
CA GLY A 403 -13.77 17.84 12.39
C GLY A 403 -12.79 16.86 11.70
N GLY A 404 -12.60 17.00 10.37
CA GLY A 404 -11.58 16.25 9.65
C GLY A 404 -10.18 16.69 10.04
N LEU A 405 -9.28 15.73 10.26
CA LEU A 405 -7.87 16.00 10.55
C LEU A 405 -7.06 15.99 9.26
N ASP A 406 -6.10 16.90 9.17
CA ASP A 406 -5.01 16.83 8.19
C ASP A 406 -3.70 16.53 8.91
N PHE A 407 -2.92 15.62 8.34
CA PHE A 407 -1.59 15.28 8.85
C PHE A 407 -0.57 15.79 7.85
N ASP A 408 0.33 16.66 8.33
CA ASP A 408 1.50 17.02 7.55
C ASP A 408 2.43 15.80 7.50
N SER A 409 2.45 15.12 6.37
CA SER A 409 3.40 14.05 6.10
C SER A 409 4.46 14.56 5.13
N VAL A 410 5.70 14.38 5.50
CA VAL A 410 6.85 14.56 4.62
C VAL A 410 7.14 13.20 4.01
N GLU A 411 7.21 13.12 2.69
CA GLU A 411 7.57 11.92 1.95
C GLU A 411 9.05 12.03 1.59
N ALA A 412 9.85 11.08 2.07
CA ALA A 412 11.26 10.98 1.73
C ALA A 412 11.43 10.15 0.46
N ARG A 413 12.19 10.65 -0.50
CA ARG A 413 12.60 9.94 -1.70
C ARG A 413 14.11 9.78 -1.70
N VAL A 414 14.59 8.56 -1.92
CA VAL A 414 16.00 8.31 -2.17
C VAL A 414 16.33 8.73 -3.60
N VAL A 415 17.39 9.51 -3.76
CA VAL A 415 17.92 9.94 -5.07
C VAL A 415 19.01 8.97 -5.45
N LEU A 416 18.90 8.39 -6.66
CA LEU A 416 19.90 7.48 -7.23
C LEU A 416 20.69 8.20 -8.32
N ASP A 417 21.94 7.79 -8.54
CA ASP A 417 22.75 8.16 -9.70
C ASP A 417 22.40 7.31 -10.94
N GLU A 418 23.17 7.48 -12.02
CA GLU A 418 22.96 6.73 -13.28
C GLU A 418 23.27 5.23 -13.13
N GLU A 419 24.10 4.87 -12.17
CA GLU A 419 24.47 3.50 -11.83
C GLU A 419 23.46 2.84 -10.88
N GLY A 420 22.49 3.60 -10.32
CA GLY A 420 21.48 3.13 -9.40
C GLY A 420 21.89 3.16 -7.92
N SER A 421 23.02 3.78 -7.59
CA SER A 421 23.49 3.94 -6.22
C SER A 421 22.84 5.15 -5.52
N PRO A 422 22.51 5.07 -4.21
CA PRO A 422 21.88 6.16 -3.49
C PRO A 422 22.85 7.32 -3.24
N THR A 423 22.49 8.52 -3.73
CA THR A 423 23.30 9.75 -3.59
C THR A 423 22.77 10.71 -2.54
N GLY A 424 21.50 10.54 -2.12
CA GLY A 424 20.90 11.42 -1.13
C GLY A 424 19.42 11.11 -0.84
N ILE A 425 18.84 11.91 0.04
CA ILE A 425 17.41 11.85 0.35
C ILE A 425 16.80 13.19 0.04
N ASP A 426 15.80 13.21 -0.82
CA ASP A 426 14.98 14.37 -1.13
C ASP A 426 13.66 14.32 -0.35
N LEU A 427 13.22 15.48 0.18
CA LEU A 427 12.00 15.58 0.95
C LEU A 427 10.90 16.24 0.10
N ARG A 428 9.90 15.46 -0.27
CA ARG A 428 8.72 15.98 -0.97
C ARG A 428 7.77 16.64 0.00
N VAL A 429 7.57 17.94 -0.16
CA VAL A 429 6.58 18.72 0.58
C VAL A 429 5.28 18.74 -0.22
N LYS A 430 4.14 18.59 0.45
CA LYS A 430 2.82 18.70 -0.18
C LYS A 430 2.60 20.12 -0.71
N THR A 431 2.34 20.24 -2.01
CA THR A 431 1.98 21.48 -2.69
C THR A 431 0.46 21.61 -2.89
N ASP A 432 -0.02 22.77 -3.32
CA ASP A 432 -1.44 22.96 -3.69
C ASP A 432 -1.85 22.03 -4.85
N ALA A 433 -0.93 21.73 -5.77
CA ALA A 433 -1.15 20.81 -6.88
C ALA A 433 -1.37 19.38 -6.39
N THR A 434 -0.52 18.86 -5.48
CA THR A 434 -0.68 17.52 -4.87
C THR A 434 -1.96 17.40 -4.04
N ARG A 435 -2.41 18.49 -3.42
CA ARG A 435 -3.69 18.51 -2.68
C ARG A 435 -4.89 18.50 -3.63
N SER A 436 -4.76 19.05 -4.81
CA SER A 436 -5.84 19.13 -5.81
C SER A 436 -6.06 17.81 -6.54
N SER A 437 -5.03 17.02 -6.80
CA SER A 437 -5.11 15.71 -7.46
C SER A 437 -5.51 14.56 -6.55
N LYS A 438 -4.95 14.50 -5.33
CA LYS A 438 -5.17 13.37 -4.40
C LYS A 438 -6.46 13.47 -3.56
N ARG A 439 -7.25 14.55 -3.70
CA ARG A 439 -8.42 14.81 -2.85
C ARG A 439 -9.53 15.58 -3.57
N PRO A 440 -10.00 15.10 -4.73
CA PRO A 440 -11.14 15.68 -5.42
C PRO A 440 -12.47 15.60 -4.63
#